data_eb7c0d0e2cfc357394be74e0f08bf933
#
_entry.id   eb7c0d0e2cfc357394be74e0f08bf933
#
_cell.length_a   1.000
_cell.length_b   1.000
_cell.length_c   1.000
_cell.angle_alpha   90.00
_cell.angle_beta   90.00
_cell.angle_gamma   90.00
#
_symmetry.space_group_name_H-M   'P 1'
#
loop_
_entity.id
_entity.type
_entity.pdbx_description
1 polymer ?
#
loop_
_entity_poly.entity_id
_entity_poly.type
_entity_poly.pdbx_seq_one_letter_code
_entity_poly.pdbx_strand_id
1 'polypeptide(L)'
;SAATVEAPTVITKFKLSADSDARKYSGRVASTKSRCEKNRKVKVVRKMHGNEKVLASGRTDSQGKFRIERSGGKLSRAKYYTKVKQSSYTKNGDKIICKKGKSGTIKV
;
A
#
# COMPACT_ATOMS: atom_id res chain seq x y z
N SER A 1 -5.79 -21.98 23.87
CA SER A 1 -4.44 -22.10 23.31
C SER A 1 -4.18 -20.99 22.32
N ALA A 2 -2.97 -20.46 22.33
CA ALA A 2 -2.56 -19.43 21.40
C ALA A 2 -2.27 -20.03 20.02
N ALA A 3 -2.88 -19.49 18.99
CA ALA A 3 -2.59 -19.84 17.61
C ALA A 3 -1.94 -18.67 16.89
N THR A 4 -1.25 -18.97 15.80
CA THR A 4 -0.74 -17.95 14.89
C THR A 4 -1.49 -18.10 13.57
N VAL A 5 -2.11 -17.02 13.16
CA VAL A 5 -2.90 -16.97 11.92
C VAL A 5 -2.26 -15.96 10.98
N GLU A 6 -2.03 -16.37 9.74
CA GLU A 6 -1.53 -15.47 8.71
C GLU A 6 -2.67 -15.03 7.81
N ALA A 7 -2.82 -13.72 7.63
CA ALA A 7 -3.81 -13.13 6.75
C ALA A 7 -3.11 -12.51 5.55
N PRO A 8 -3.52 -12.87 4.32
CA PRO A 8 -2.91 -12.29 3.12
C PRO A 8 -3.26 -10.82 2.99
N THR A 9 -2.40 -10.08 2.31
CA THR A 9 -2.63 -8.67 1.98
C THR A 9 -2.57 -8.52 0.47
N VAL A 10 -3.63 -7.97 -0.11
CA VAL A 10 -3.73 -7.69 -1.54
C VAL A 10 -3.99 -6.21 -1.72
N ILE A 11 -3.30 -5.58 -2.65
CA ILE A 11 -3.55 -4.19 -3.01
C ILE A 11 -4.28 -4.19 -4.34
N THR A 12 -5.48 -3.60 -4.36
CA THR A 12 -6.32 -3.51 -5.55
C THR A 12 -6.54 -2.04 -5.94
N LYS A 13 -6.96 -1.83 -7.17
CA LYS A 13 -7.35 -0.51 -7.67
C LYS A 13 -6.24 0.54 -7.55
N PHE A 14 -4.99 0.13 -7.64
CA PHE A 14 -3.89 1.09 -7.64
C PHE A 14 -3.96 1.96 -8.89
N LYS A 15 -4.01 3.27 -8.67
CA LYS A 15 -4.13 4.28 -9.73
C LYS A 15 -3.16 5.42 -9.48
N LEU A 16 -2.66 5.98 -10.58
CA LEU A 16 -1.85 7.18 -10.59
C LEU A 16 -2.60 8.27 -11.31
N SER A 17 -2.50 9.49 -10.81
CA SER A 17 -2.93 10.68 -11.54
C SER A 17 -2.01 11.84 -11.20
N ALA A 18 -1.95 12.81 -12.11
CA ALA A 18 -1.17 14.01 -11.89
C ALA A 18 -1.87 15.20 -12.56
N ASP A 19 -1.87 16.33 -11.87
CA ASP A 19 -2.29 17.61 -12.43
C ASP A 19 -1.13 18.61 -12.30
N SER A 20 -1.37 19.87 -12.54
CA SER A 20 -0.33 20.90 -12.46
C SER A 20 0.26 21.07 -11.07
N ASP A 21 -0.47 20.70 -10.03
CA ASP A 21 -0.11 20.97 -8.64
C ASP A 21 0.32 19.74 -7.86
N ALA A 22 -0.27 18.58 -8.13
CA ALA A 22 -0.05 17.40 -7.32
C ALA A 22 -0.05 16.11 -8.12
N ARG A 23 0.69 15.14 -7.59
CA ARG A 23 0.65 13.73 -8.00
C ARG A 23 -0.17 12.98 -6.97
N LYS A 24 -1.05 12.10 -7.42
CA LYS A 24 -1.95 11.35 -6.55
C LYS A 24 -1.78 9.86 -6.79
N TYR A 25 -1.69 9.13 -5.71
CA TYR A 25 -1.57 7.67 -5.71
C TYR A 25 -2.68 7.13 -4.83
N SER A 26 -3.50 6.26 -5.36
CA SER A 26 -4.65 5.72 -4.62
C SER A 26 -4.81 4.23 -4.84
N GLY A 27 -5.53 3.59 -3.95
CA GLY A 27 -5.84 2.18 -4.04
C GLY A 27 -6.53 1.68 -2.78
N ARG A 28 -6.60 0.36 -2.67
CA ARG A 28 -7.23 -0.27 -1.52
C ARG A 28 -6.42 -1.50 -1.09
N VAL A 29 -6.23 -1.62 0.21
CA VAL A 29 -5.68 -2.82 0.84
C VAL A 29 -6.85 -3.73 1.22
N ALA A 30 -6.82 -4.96 0.74
CA ALA A 30 -7.82 -5.97 1.05
C ALA A 30 -7.16 -7.14 1.77
N SER A 31 -7.88 -7.72 2.72
CA SER A 31 -7.43 -8.88 3.48
C SER A 31 -8.63 -9.70 3.94
N THR A 32 -8.38 -10.93 4.38
CA THR A 32 -9.38 -11.78 5.01
C THR A 32 -9.72 -11.32 6.43
N LYS A 33 -8.87 -10.48 7.04
CA LYS A 33 -9.11 -9.90 8.36
C LYS A 33 -9.28 -8.39 8.22
N SER A 34 -10.38 -7.86 8.73
CA SER A 34 -10.68 -6.43 8.59
C SER A 34 -9.61 -5.55 9.26
N ARG A 35 -9.02 -5.97 10.38
CA ARG A 35 -7.96 -5.22 11.04
C ARG A 35 -6.67 -5.18 10.23
N CYS A 36 -6.50 -6.10 9.27
CA CYS A 36 -5.36 -6.08 8.35
C CYS A 36 -5.57 -5.14 7.17
N GLU A 37 -6.76 -4.55 7.04
CA GLU A 37 -7.05 -3.57 5.99
C GLU A 37 -6.84 -2.14 6.45
N LYS A 38 -7.10 -1.84 7.72
CA LYS A 38 -7.08 -0.47 8.22
C LYS A 38 -5.76 -0.08 8.87
N ASN A 39 -5.47 1.21 8.78
CA ASN A 39 -4.28 1.83 9.37
C ASN A 39 -2.97 1.14 8.98
N ARG A 40 -2.91 0.61 7.77
CA ARG A 40 -1.70 -0.02 7.21
C ARG A 40 -0.84 1.04 6.54
N LYS A 41 0.46 0.95 6.75
CA LYS A 41 1.39 1.87 6.10
C LYS A 41 1.64 1.41 4.66
N VAL A 42 1.34 2.30 3.72
CA VAL A 42 1.51 2.06 2.28
C VAL A 42 2.64 2.96 1.78
N LYS A 43 3.55 2.39 1.02
CA LYS A 43 4.64 3.12 0.37
C LYS A 43 4.46 3.08 -1.14
N VAL A 44 4.66 4.23 -1.79
CA VAL A 44 4.68 4.35 -3.24
C VAL A 44 6.13 4.25 -3.70
N VAL A 45 6.41 3.33 -4.61
CA VAL A 45 7.76 3.06 -5.10
C VAL A 45 7.84 3.33 -6.59
N ARG A 46 8.90 4.00 -7.01
CA ARG A 46 9.25 4.22 -8.41
C ARG A 46 10.43 3.35 -8.79
N LYS A 47 10.29 2.60 -9.88
CA LYS A 47 11.38 1.85 -10.48
C LYS A 47 11.88 2.56 -11.73
N MET A 48 13.15 2.92 -11.75
CA MET A 48 13.77 3.61 -12.87
C MET A 48 15.23 3.12 -13.01
N HIS A 49 15.59 2.66 -14.20
CA HIS A 49 16.95 2.20 -14.50
C HIS A 49 17.49 1.18 -13.48
N GLY A 50 16.63 0.24 -13.07
CA GLY A 50 17.03 -0.79 -12.10
C GLY A 50 17.05 -0.35 -10.64
N ASN A 51 16.80 0.92 -10.37
CA ASN A 51 16.75 1.47 -9.02
C ASN A 51 15.32 1.65 -8.53
N GLU A 52 15.10 1.36 -7.26
CA GLU A 52 13.82 1.59 -6.60
C GLU A 52 13.95 2.74 -5.61
N LYS A 53 12.97 3.63 -5.63
CA LYS A 53 12.92 4.76 -4.71
C LYS A 53 11.53 4.89 -4.12
N VAL A 54 11.45 4.99 -2.79
CA VAL A 54 10.19 5.30 -2.10
C VAL A 54 9.93 6.79 -2.28
N LEU A 55 8.84 7.13 -2.94
CA LEU A 55 8.48 8.52 -3.23
C LEU A 55 7.62 9.15 -2.15
N ALA A 56 6.74 8.37 -1.56
CA ALA A 56 5.77 8.85 -0.59
C ALA A 56 5.22 7.69 0.21
N SER A 57 4.58 8.00 1.33
CA SER A 57 3.92 7.01 2.15
C SER A 57 2.65 7.60 2.76
N GLY A 58 1.75 6.73 3.16
CA GLY A 58 0.52 7.11 3.84
C GLY A 58 -0.07 5.90 4.53
N ARG A 59 -1.25 6.07 5.09
CA ARG A 59 -1.93 4.97 5.79
C ARG A 59 -3.31 4.74 5.22
N THR A 60 -3.76 3.49 5.27
CA THR A 60 -5.13 3.15 4.89
C THR A 60 -6.11 3.68 5.94
N ASP A 61 -7.31 3.98 5.48
CA ASP A 61 -8.43 4.35 6.34
C ASP A 61 -9.12 3.11 6.92
N SER A 62 -10.26 3.31 7.58
CA SER A 62 -11.02 2.22 8.19
C SER A 62 -11.58 1.21 7.19
N GLN A 63 -11.63 1.56 5.92
CA GLN A 63 -12.11 0.69 4.83
C GLN A 63 -10.97 0.13 3.97
N GLY A 64 -9.73 0.34 4.38
CA GLY A 64 -8.57 -0.13 3.64
C GLY A 64 -8.15 0.76 2.47
N LYS A 65 -8.82 1.89 2.29
CA LYS A 65 -8.50 2.81 1.19
C LYS A 65 -7.31 3.69 1.54
N PHE A 66 -6.47 3.95 0.56
CA PHE A 66 -5.41 4.92 0.72
C PHE A 66 -5.42 5.92 -0.41
N ARG A 67 -5.05 7.14 -0.07
CA ARG A 67 -4.87 8.23 -1.02
C ARG A 67 -3.65 9.03 -0.56
N ILE A 68 -2.62 9.01 -1.37
CA ILE A 68 -1.35 9.65 -1.05
C ILE A 68 -1.13 10.75 -2.09
N GLU A 69 -0.89 11.96 -1.63
CA GLU A 69 -0.61 13.11 -2.48
C GLU A 69 0.83 13.57 -2.28
N ARG A 70 1.44 14.01 -3.36
CA ARG A 70 2.77 14.57 -3.35
C ARG A 70 2.78 15.81 -4.24
N SER A 71 3.40 16.89 -3.76
CA SER A 71 3.55 18.09 -4.57
C SER A 71 4.42 17.81 -5.80
N GLY A 72 4.12 18.48 -6.89
CA GLY A 72 4.78 18.31 -8.15
C GLY A 72 3.76 18.12 -9.24
N GLY A 73 4.19 18.20 -10.47
CA GLY A 73 3.29 18.07 -11.60
C GLY A 73 3.40 16.69 -12.25
N LYS A 74 3.85 16.70 -13.46
CA LYS A 74 3.91 15.55 -14.33
C LYS A 74 4.67 14.37 -13.72
N LEU A 75 4.12 13.17 -13.88
CA LEU A 75 4.78 11.93 -13.50
C LEU A 75 5.96 11.64 -14.43
N SER A 76 7.09 11.22 -13.86
CA SER A 76 8.24 10.79 -14.63
C SER A 76 7.95 9.48 -15.35
N ARG A 77 8.58 9.25 -16.49
CA ARG A 77 8.52 7.96 -17.19
C ARG A 77 9.25 6.92 -16.35
N ALA A 78 8.49 6.02 -15.78
CA ALA A 78 9.01 4.97 -14.91
C ALA A 78 7.91 3.94 -14.65
N LYS A 79 8.25 2.93 -13.88
CA LYS A 79 7.28 1.96 -13.35
C LYS A 79 6.98 2.32 -11.91
N TYR A 80 5.71 2.20 -11.51
CA TYR A 80 5.26 2.55 -10.17
C TYR A 80 4.46 1.39 -9.58
N TYR A 81 4.67 1.13 -8.32
CA TYR A 81 3.84 0.20 -7.56
C TYR A 81 3.72 0.67 -6.12
N THR A 82 2.81 0.05 -5.38
CA THR A 82 2.66 0.30 -3.95
C THR A 82 2.95 -0.98 -3.19
N LYS A 83 3.43 -0.83 -1.96
CA LYS A 83 3.69 -1.95 -1.07
C LYS A 83 3.23 -1.65 0.34
N VAL A 84 2.84 -2.70 1.04
CA VAL A 84 2.41 -2.65 2.44
C VAL A 84 3.33 -3.55 3.24
N LYS A 85 3.85 -3.03 4.35
CA LYS A 85 4.72 -3.79 5.24
C LYS A 85 3.89 -4.74 6.11
N GLN A 86 4.48 -5.88 6.45
CA GLN A 86 3.88 -6.82 7.38
C GLN A 86 3.62 -6.15 8.74
N SER A 87 2.49 -6.48 9.35
CA SER A 87 2.15 -6.05 10.69
C SER A 87 1.47 -7.19 11.44
N SER A 88 1.28 -7.03 12.73
CA SER A 88 0.62 -8.07 13.52
C SER A 88 -0.17 -7.47 14.66
N TYR A 89 -1.14 -8.24 15.16
CA TYR A 89 -1.91 -7.90 16.36
C TYR A 89 -2.33 -9.18 17.06
N THR A 90 -2.77 -9.03 18.31
CA THR A 90 -3.26 -10.15 19.12
C THR A 90 -4.76 -9.99 19.33
N LYS A 91 -5.50 -11.09 19.16
CA LYS A 91 -6.93 -11.13 19.42
C LYS A 91 -7.29 -12.46 20.08
N ASN A 92 -7.93 -12.39 21.24
CA ASN A 92 -8.35 -13.59 21.99
C ASN A 92 -7.20 -14.59 22.21
N GLY A 93 -6.00 -14.09 22.47
CA GLY A 93 -4.82 -14.92 22.69
C GLY A 93 -4.12 -15.36 21.40
N ASP A 94 -4.75 -15.19 20.24
CA ASP A 94 -4.16 -15.58 18.97
C ASP A 94 -3.35 -14.42 18.37
N LYS A 95 -2.21 -14.77 17.77
CA LYS A 95 -1.41 -13.81 17.02
C LYS A 95 -1.87 -13.81 15.57
N ILE A 96 -2.26 -12.63 15.09
CA ILE A 96 -2.66 -12.45 13.70
C ILE A 96 -1.56 -11.69 12.98
N ILE A 97 -1.04 -12.29 11.91
CA ILE A 97 -0.01 -11.68 11.09
C ILE A 97 -0.66 -11.18 9.81
N CYS A 98 -0.64 -9.86 9.63
CA CYS A 98 -1.07 -9.24 8.38
C CYS A 98 0.12 -9.25 7.43
N LYS A 99 0.11 -10.12 6.45
CA LYS A 99 1.25 -10.32 5.54
C LYS A 99 1.56 -9.05 4.74
N LYS A 100 2.79 -8.94 4.30
CA LYS A 100 3.17 -7.88 3.35
C LYS A 100 2.49 -8.11 2.01
N GLY A 101 2.30 -7.05 1.25
CA GLY A 101 1.69 -7.15 -0.08
C GLY A 101 2.20 -6.06 -1.01
N LYS A 102 2.00 -6.28 -2.29
CA LYS A 102 2.35 -5.34 -3.35
C LYS A 102 1.21 -5.19 -4.32
N SER A 103 1.08 -4.02 -4.92
CA SER A 103 0.17 -3.82 -6.05
C SER A 103 0.81 -4.32 -7.35
N GLY A 104 0.01 -4.40 -8.40
CA GLY A 104 0.55 -4.49 -9.76
C GLY A 104 1.36 -3.25 -10.09
N THR A 105 2.20 -3.34 -11.10
CA THR A 105 3.06 -2.25 -11.55
C THR A 105 2.38 -1.49 -12.67
N ILE A 106 2.39 -0.16 -12.58
CA ILE A 106 1.88 0.73 -13.65
C ILE A 106 3.07 1.39 -14.32
N LYS A 107 3.12 1.26 -15.63
CA LYS A 107 4.14 1.90 -16.45
C LYS A 107 3.63 3.24 -16.97
N VAL A 108 4.38 4.28 -16.75
CA VAL A 108 4.08 5.62 -17.28
C VAL A 108 5.01 5.94 -18.43
#